data_5540ddb2cec2b72b90d935aee0f2297b
#
_entry.id   5540ddb2cec2b72b90d935aee0f2297b
#
_cell.length_a   1.000
_cell.length_b   1.000
_cell.length_c   1.000
_cell.angle_alpha   90.00
_cell.angle_beta   90.00
_cell.angle_gamma   90.00
#
_symmetry.space_group_name_H-M   'P 1'
#
loop_
_entity.id
_entity.type
_entity.pdbx_description
1 polymer ?
#
loop_
_entity_poly.entity_id
_entity_poly.type
_entity_poly.pdbx_seq_one_letter_code
_entity_poly.pdbx_strand_id
1 'polypeptide(L)'
;MKAYGFIHTHSEYSLKDAPLKLADIVKEAKKMGATAIALTDHGTAAGWIEFYDLCKNEGIKPILGVEAYIRSETNSRTHLILLAKNYTGYKEISQAISDSNENIERIADMDIPIMTKEILQKYLHGDNVIVTSACVSGVLSEILLSRKKIQEQVDSIKKKMDDYYSPYDTGYLKNKELVSSLDTEIAELTAKKEKLEIIAKRNFREQKKSLSIYKKEDLSLYEERKKQLEKEEQETKEAKKSVSEIKKQIQNKKRSRTLINGRCKDAEKKQQKYIEAEAEICELTKKLTTEEGAIQKVKKEISWYTSFLGESFYIELQNHGLAEEAYVMPILASIAKEMKIPLVASNDVHILRKEDADIRQFIRSLRFKKYEEIGIADKELY
;
A
#
# COMPACT_ATOMS: atom_id res chain seq x y z
N MET A 1 -8.46 23.71 43.70
CA MET A 1 -8.39 23.38 42.26
C MET A 1 -8.27 21.88 42.13
N LYS A 2 -8.96 21.26 41.15
CA LYS A 2 -8.71 19.83 40.84
C LYS A 2 -7.32 19.71 40.27
N ALA A 3 -6.51 18.79 40.80
CA ALA A 3 -5.19 18.47 40.24
C ALA A 3 -5.37 17.92 38.84
N TYR A 4 -4.63 18.41 37.87
CA TYR A 4 -4.53 17.85 36.54
C TYR A 4 -3.08 17.86 36.07
N GLY A 5 -2.76 16.99 35.13
CA GLY A 5 -1.41 16.88 34.59
C GLY A 5 -1.39 16.31 33.21
N PHE A 6 -0.27 16.48 32.54
CA PHE A 6 0.02 15.87 31.25
C PHE A 6 0.83 14.59 31.48
N ILE A 7 0.37 13.48 30.93
CA ILE A 7 0.97 12.15 31.17
C ILE A 7 1.70 11.56 29.96
N HIS A 8 1.56 12.19 28.78
CA HIS A 8 2.15 11.76 27.52
C HIS A 8 2.70 13.00 26.81
N THR A 9 4.02 13.21 26.92
CA THR A 9 4.68 14.43 26.42
C THR A 9 6.08 14.11 25.92
N HIS A 10 6.40 14.59 24.74
CA HIS A 10 7.68 14.42 24.06
C HIS A 10 8.51 15.70 24.07
N SER A 11 9.81 15.52 24.14
CA SER A 11 10.78 16.61 24.06
C SER A 11 11.77 16.42 22.89
N GLU A 12 12.74 17.32 22.80
CA GLU A 12 13.86 17.22 21.85
C GLU A 12 14.66 15.92 21.98
N TYR A 13 14.51 15.16 23.06
CA TYR A 13 15.09 13.83 23.23
C TYR A 13 14.32 12.74 22.48
N SER A 14 13.09 13.01 22.01
CA SER A 14 12.39 12.22 20.98
C SER A 14 12.94 12.59 19.60
N LEU A 15 14.16 12.10 19.31
CA LEU A 15 14.94 12.50 18.13
C LEU A 15 14.16 12.33 16.83
N LYS A 16 14.19 13.38 16.00
CA LYS A 16 13.49 13.44 14.70
C LYS A 16 11.96 13.33 14.80
N ASP A 17 11.36 13.65 15.94
CA ASP A 17 9.90 13.65 16.12
C ASP A 17 9.37 14.88 16.85
N ALA A 18 9.97 15.33 17.95
CA ALA A 18 9.52 16.51 18.67
C ALA A 18 10.61 17.58 18.76
N PRO A 19 10.30 18.87 18.48
CA PRO A 19 11.25 19.98 18.58
C PRO A 19 11.27 20.67 19.95
N LEU A 20 10.53 20.17 20.94
CA LEU A 20 10.21 20.86 22.16
C LEU A 20 11.37 20.84 23.17
N LYS A 21 11.81 22.03 23.59
CA LYS A 21 12.76 22.19 24.70
C LYS A 21 12.11 21.85 26.04
N LEU A 22 12.79 21.09 26.89
CA LEU A 22 12.30 20.73 28.23
C LEU A 22 11.89 21.92 29.04
N ALA A 23 12.67 23.00 29.03
CA ALA A 23 12.36 24.22 29.78
C ALA A 23 11.06 24.89 29.31
N ASP A 24 10.77 24.86 27.98
CA ASP A 24 9.55 25.45 27.43
C ASP A 24 8.32 24.60 27.78
N ILE A 25 8.44 23.27 27.72
CA ILE A 25 7.40 22.32 28.13
C ILE A 25 6.98 22.60 29.59
N VAL A 26 7.94 22.65 30.51
CA VAL A 26 7.67 22.81 31.93
C VAL A 26 7.03 24.18 32.23
N LYS A 27 7.56 25.25 31.61
CA LYS A 27 6.99 26.60 31.74
C LYS A 27 5.57 26.69 31.22
N GLU A 28 5.29 26.12 30.05
CA GLU A 28 3.94 26.15 29.48
C GLU A 28 2.95 25.33 30.32
N ALA A 29 3.36 24.15 30.80
CA ALA A 29 2.55 23.35 31.72
C ALA A 29 2.20 24.12 32.99
N LYS A 30 3.16 24.84 33.61
CA LYS A 30 2.92 25.69 34.77
C LYS A 30 1.96 26.81 34.45
N LYS A 31 2.15 27.50 33.33
CA LYS A 31 1.28 28.60 32.88
C LYS A 31 -0.16 28.13 32.69
N MET A 32 -0.36 26.91 32.19
CA MET A 32 -1.66 26.27 32.07
C MET A 32 -2.23 25.82 33.43
N GLY A 33 -1.47 25.93 34.53
CA GLY A 33 -1.88 25.53 35.88
C GLY A 33 -1.78 24.02 36.14
N ALA A 34 -1.00 23.28 35.35
CA ALA A 34 -0.75 21.87 35.63
C ALA A 34 -0.04 21.68 36.98
N THR A 35 -0.45 20.65 37.72
CA THR A 35 0.16 20.31 39.02
C THR A 35 1.21 19.21 38.87
N ALA A 36 1.18 18.47 37.75
CA ALA A 36 2.12 17.43 37.41
C ALA A 36 2.32 17.37 35.90
N ILE A 37 3.47 16.89 35.46
CA ILE A 37 3.76 16.61 34.07
C ILE A 37 4.66 15.39 33.96
N ALA A 38 4.41 14.53 32.97
CA ALA A 38 5.28 13.42 32.65
C ALA A 38 6.16 13.76 31.41
N LEU A 39 7.38 13.24 31.42
CA LEU A 39 8.22 13.16 30.23
C LEU A 39 8.23 11.71 29.76
N THR A 40 7.85 11.49 28.50
CA THR A 40 7.65 10.15 27.92
C THR A 40 8.29 10.06 26.55
N ASP A 41 9.54 10.49 26.42
CA ASP A 41 10.29 10.42 25.17
C ASP A 41 10.41 8.99 24.64
N HIS A 42 10.50 8.87 23.33
CA HIS A 42 10.57 7.58 22.63
C HIS A 42 11.81 6.75 23.00
N GLY A 43 11.62 5.65 23.73
CA GLY A 43 12.63 4.65 24.03
C GLY A 43 13.84 5.14 24.83
N THR A 44 13.79 6.34 25.42
CA THR A 44 14.95 6.93 26.09
C THR A 44 14.62 7.60 27.43
N ALA A 45 15.57 7.58 28.33
CA ALA A 45 15.56 8.28 29.61
C ALA A 45 16.52 9.50 29.63
N ALA A 46 17.08 9.90 28.50
CA ALA A 46 18.15 10.88 28.41
C ALA A 46 17.79 12.26 28.98
N GLY A 47 16.54 12.69 28.83
CA GLY A 47 16.03 13.98 29.35
C GLY A 47 15.62 13.96 30.82
N TRP A 48 15.58 12.83 31.53
CA TRP A 48 14.93 12.70 32.83
C TRP A 48 15.50 13.59 33.93
N ILE A 49 16.82 13.69 34.03
CA ILE A 49 17.48 14.47 35.12
C ILE A 49 17.23 15.93 34.92
N GLU A 50 17.45 16.46 33.70
CA GLU A 50 17.20 17.86 33.38
C GLU A 50 15.72 18.22 33.60
N PHE A 51 14.82 17.35 33.10
CA PHE A 51 13.37 17.55 33.29
C PHE A 51 12.97 17.57 34.77
N TYR A 52 13.52 16.67 35.59
CA TYR A 52 13.26 16.61 37.00
C TYR A 52 13.66 17.93 37.70
N ASP A 53 14.86 18.43 37.44
CA ASP A 53 15.38 19.66 38.01
C ASP A 53 14.53 20.90 37.59
N LEU A 54 14.18 20.98 36.31
CA LEU A 54 13.32 22.02 35.77
C LEU A 54 11.93 22.04 36.46
N CYS A 55 11.30 20.87 36.59
CA CYS A 55 10.03 20.72 37.25
C CYS A 55 10.08 21.12 38.74
N LYS A 56 11.14 20.70 39.44
CA LYS A 56 11.35 21.06 40.87
C LYS A 56 11.51 22.57 41.05
N ASN A 57 12.29 23.20 40.18
CA ASN A 57 12.51 24.65 40.20
C ASN A 57 11.22 25.43 39.93
N GLU A 58 10.34 24.94 39.10
CA GLU A 58 9.05 25.55 38.80
C GLU A 58 7.92 25.15 39.77
N GLY A 59 8.17 24.21 40.70
CA GLY A 59 7.18 23.72 41.66
C GLY A 59 6.08 22.86 41.07
N ILE A 60 6.36 22.17 39.97
CA ILE A 60 5.49 21.16 39.33
C ILE A 60 5.99 19.77 39.69
N LYS A 61 5.09 18.81 39.91
CA LYS A 61 5.47 17.41 40.15
C LYS A 61 5.99 16.77 38.88
N PRO A 62 7.27 16.36 38.81
CA PRO A 62 7.77 15.58 37.68
C PRO A 62 7.28 14.13 37.78
N ILE A 63 6.91 13.56 36.65
CA ILE A 63 6.67 12.12 36.46
C ILE A 63 7.63 11.63 35.39
N LEU A 64 8.56 10.75 35.81
CA LEU A 64 9.53 10.19 34.88
C LEU A 64 8.92 8.97 34.19
N GLY A 65 8.94 8.97 32.87
CA GLY A 65 8.36 7.91 32.06
C GLY A 65 9.03 7.78 30.71
N VAL A 66 8.59 6.83 29.95
CA VAL A 66 9.07 6.56 28.60
C VAL A 66 7.92 6.07 27.73
N GLU A 67 7.88 6.47 26.48
CA GLU A 67 7.11 5.78 25.47
C GLU A 67 7.96 4.66 24.89
N ALA A 68 7.72 3.45 25.36
CA ALA A 68 8.44 2.26 24.96
C ALA A 68 7.95 1.73 23.63
N TYR A 69 8.87 1.29 22.78
CA TYR A 69 8.53 0.53 21.59
C TYR A 69 8.36 -0.95 21.93
N ILE A 70 7.20 -1.49 21.59
CA ILE A 70 6.82 -2.88 21.83
C ILE A 70 6.61 -3.57 20.50
N ARG A 71 6.99 -4.85 20.39
CA ARG A 71 6.62 -5.66 19.22
C ARG A 71 5.28 -6.32 19.44
N SER A 72 4.33 -6.07 18.53
CA SER A 72 3.02 -6.73 18.55
C SER A 72 3.09 -8.17 18.04
N GLU A 73 2.02 -8.93 18.22
CA GLU A 73 1.86 -10.27 17.65
C GLU A 73 1.89 -10.27 16.10
N THR A 74 1.53 -9.15 15.46
CA THR A 74 1.60 -8.95 14.01
C THR A 74 2.98 -8.54 13.51
N ASN A 75 3.98 -8.53 14.41
CA ASN A 75 5.33 -8.04 14.17
C ASN A 75 5.42 -6.53 13.85
N SER A 76 4.33 -5.78 14.08
CA SER A 76 4.33 -4.32 14.03
C SER A 76 4.98 -3.75 15.27
N ARG A 77 5.59 -2.56 15.14
CA ARG A 77 5.98 -1.77 16.31
C ARG A 77 4.78 -0.99 16.81
N THR A 78 4.60 -1.08 18.11
CA THR A 78 3.55 -0.37 18.84
C THR A 78 4.15 0.37 20.01
N HIS A 79 3.36 1.21 20.65
CA HIS A 79 3.79 2.01 21.76
C HIS A 79 3.11 1.58 23.07
N LEU A 80 3.79 1.85 24.17
CA LEU A 80 3.30 1.66 25.53
C LEU A 80 3.91 2.75 26.42
N ILE A 81 3.11 3.43 27.22
CA ILE A 81 3.62 4.44 28.16
C ILE A 81 3.92 3.77 29.51
N LEU A 82 5.12 3.99 29.99
CA LEU A 82 5.58 3.55 31.31
C LEU A 82 5.83 4.78 32.18
N LEU A 83 5.24 4.87 33.36
CA LEU A 83 5.37 5.99 34.29
C LEU A 83 5.83 5.48 35.66
N ALA A 84 6.89 6.08 36.21
CA ALA A 84 7.36 5.76 37.55
C ALA A 84 6.49 6.37 38.64
N LYS A 85 5.96 5.57 39.56
CA LYS A 85 5.24 6.03 40.76
C LYS A 85 6.19 6.49 41.87
N ASN A 86 7.37 5.86 41.93
CA ASN A 86 8.36 6.04 43.00
C ASN A 86 9.78 5.74 42.49
N TYR A 87 10.77 5.82 43.37
CA TYR A 87 12.17 5.59 43.02
C TYR A 87 12.44 4.13 42.56
N THR A 88 11.69 3.14 43.08
CA THR A 88 11.80 1.76 42.61
C THR A 88 11.31 1.65 41.18
N GLY A 89 10.16 2.26 40.84
CA GLY A 89 9.66 2.28 39.46
C GLY A 89 10.60 3.02 38.49
N TYR A 90 11.26 4.10 38.93
CA TYR A 90 12.32 4.72 38.13
C TYR A 90 13.43 3.72 37.78
N LYS A 91 13.90 2.91 38.75
CA LYS A 91 14.93 1.88 38.50
C LYS A 91 14.41 0.76 37.59
N GLU A 92 13.19 0.30 37.81
CA GLU A 92 12.54 -0.74 37.01
C GLU A 92 12.47 -0.31 35.53
N ILE A 93 11.98 0.90 35.26
CA ILE A 93 11.90 1.42 33.88
C ILE A 93 13.30 1.62 33.29
N SER A 94 14.26 2.15 34.08
CA SER A 94 15.64 2.32 33.61
C SER A 94 16.29 0.98 33.20
N GLN A 95 16.05 -0.08 33.96
CA GLN A 95 16.56 -1.42 33.65
C GLN A 95 15.87 -1.98 32.40
N ALA A 96 14.56 -1.80 32.28
CA ALA A 96 13.81 -2.22 31.08
C ALA A 96 14.30 -1.50 29.81
N ILE A 97 14.59 -0.19 29.89
CA ILE A 97 15.20 0.57 28.79
C ILE A 97 16.59 0.02 28.47
N SER A 98 17.43 -0.28 29.47
CA SER A 98 18.76 -0.82 29.26
C SER A 98 18.73 -2.16 28.54
N ASP A 99 17.92 -3.11 29.01
CA ASP A 99 17.77 -4.43 28.37
C ASP A 99 17.14 -4.33 26.97
N SER A 100 16.26 -3.35 26.71
CA SER A 100 15.69 -3.16 25.38
C SER A 100 16.73 -2.79 24.32
N ASN A 101 17.87 -2.19 24.72
CA ASN A 101 18.97 -1.87 23.82
C ASN A 101 19.76 -3.12 23.35
N GLU A 102 19.51 -4.28 23.91
CA GLU A 102 19.97 -5.55 23.35
C GLU A 102 19.11 -6.04 22.17
N ASN A 103 17.91 -5.47 22.01
CA ASN A 103 16.93 -5.80 20.97
C ASN A 103 16.69 -4.61 20.03
N ILE A 104 17.75 -4.12 19.41
CA ILE A 104 17.67 -2.95 18.50
C ILE A 104 17.09 -3.35 17.14
N GLU A 105 16.14 -2.57 16.68
CA GLU A 105 15.66 -2.57 15.30
C GLU A 105 16.17 -1.33 14.58
N ARG A 106 16.87 -1.52 13.47
CA ARG A 106 17.31 -0.40 12.64
C ARG A 106 16.25 -0.02 11.62
N ILE A 107 15.75 1.21 11.72
CA ILE A 107 14.74 1.75 10.80
C ILE A 107 15.23 3.08 10.23
N ALA A 108 15.40 3.10 8.92
CA ALA A 108 16.10 4.19 8.25
C ALA A 108 17.47 4.41 8.89
N ASP A 109 17.70 5.58 9.50
CA ASP A 109 18.97 5.94 10.16
C ASP A 109 18.85 5.93 11.70
N MET A 110 17.83 5.27 12.26
CA MET A 110 17.59 5.24 13.70
C MET A 110 17.66 3.81 14.23
N ASP A 111 18.38 3.63 15.31
CA ASP A 111 18.39 2.41 16.11
C ASP A 111 17.29 2.53 17.17
N ILE A 112 16.29 1.67 17.10
CA ILE A 112 15.10 1.70 17.94
C ILE A 112 15.14 0.52 18.91
N PRO A 113 15.25 0.78 20.23
CA PRO A 113 15.22 -0.28 21.24
C PRO A 113 13.82 -0.84 21.38
N ILE A 114 13.67 -2.16 21.30
CA ILE A 114 12.39 -2.85 21.42
C ILE A 114 12.30 -3.52 22.78
N MET A 115 11.30 -3.16 23.57
CA MET A 115 10.95 -3.90 24.79
C MET A 115 10.10 -5.12 24.43
N THR A 116 10.58 -6.30 24.82
CA THR A 116 9.82 -7.54 24.66
C THR A 116 8.87 -7.75 25.84
N LYS A 117 7.92 -8.65 25.67
CA LYS A 117 6.99 -9.03 26.78
C LYS A 117 7.74 -9.58 27.98
N GLU A 118 8.86 -10.29 27.75
CA GLU A 118 9.73 -10.84 28.80
C GLU A 118 10.40 -9.72 29.59
N ILE A 119 10.91 -8.67 28.93
CA ILE A 119 11.52 -7.50 29.60
C ILE A 119 10.47 -6.80 30.46
N LEU A 120 9.26 -6.56 29.92
CA LEU A 120 8.18 -5.91 30.65
C LEU A 120 7.79 -6.70 31.91
N GLN A 121 7.60 -8.00 31.78
CA GLN A 121 7.21 -8.87 32.91
C GLN A 121 8.35 -9.07 33.92
N LYS A 122 9.61 -9.02 33.46
CA LYS A 122 10.79 -9.17 34.33
C LYS A 122 10.99 -7.97 35.26
N TYR A 123 10.76 -6.76 34.75
CA TYR A 123 11.13 -5.54 35.48
C TYR A 123 9.97 -4.77 36.07
N LEU A 124 8.78 -4.79 35.42
CA LEU A 124 7.72 -3.89 35.82
C LEU A 124 6.78 -4.52 36.86
N HIS A 125 6.54 -3.79 37.95
CA HIS A 125 5.62 -4.20 39.02
C HIS A 125 4.57 -3.11 39.26
N GLY A 126 3.30 -3.49 39.33
CA GLY A 126 2.19 -2.57 39.46
C GLY A 126 2.24 -1.65 40.70
N ASP A 127 2.94 -2.03 41.76
CA ASP A 127 3.15 -1.17 42.93
C ASP A 127 4.06 0.04 42.65
N ASN A 128 4.96 -0.10 41.68
CA ASN A 128 6.02 0.86 41.38
C ASN A 128 5.83 1.66 40.11
N VAL A 129 5.06 1.09 39.15
CA VAL A 129 4.85 1.72 37.84
C VAL A 129 3.37 1.84 37.49
N ILE A 130 3.04 2.79 36.65
CA ILE A 130 1.78 2.84 35.89
C ILE A 130 2.11 2.57 34.42
N VAL A 131 1.28 1.78 33.76
CA VAL A 131 1.39 1.52 32.33
C VAL A 131 0.10 1.93 31.64
N THR A 132 0.21 2.64 30.51
CA THR A 132 -0.97 2.96 29.69
C THR A 132 -0.84 2.37 28.28
N SER A 133 -1.97 2.18 27.61
CA SER A 133 -2.03 1.62 26.25
C SER A 133 -1.47 2.55 25.17
N ALA A 134 -0.96 3.71 25.52
CA ALA A 134 -0.45 4.76 24.64
C ALA A 134 -1.50 5.30 23.63
N CYS A 135 -1.00 5.89 22.54
CA CYS A 135 -1.77 6.60 21.51
C CYS A 135 -2.43 5.67 20.48
N VAL A 136 -2.83 6.22 19.35
CA VAL A 136 -3.35 5.48 18.19
C VAL A 136 -2.37 4.44 17.66
N SER A 137 -1.07 4.63 17.85
CA SER A 137 -0.01 3.67 17.56
C SER A 137 0.26 2.68 18.72
N GLY A 138 -0.53 2.73 19.78
CA GLY A 138 -0.43 1.84 20.93
C GLY A 138 -0.86 0.41 20.63
N VAL A 139 -0.44 -0.51 21.49
CA VAL A 139 -0.61 -1.96 21.29
C VAL A 139 -2.08 -2.39 21.10
N LEU A 140 -3.01 -1.78 21.83
CA LEU A 140 -4.44 -2.13 21.73
C LEU A 140 -5.08 -1.53 20.47
N SER A 141 -4.75 -0.29 20.14
CA SER A 141 -5.23 0.39 18.94
C SER A 141 -4.76 -0.32 17.67
N GLU A 142 -3.51 -0.78 17.63
CA GLU A 142 -2.94 -1.49 16.49
C GLU A 142 -3.72 -2.78 16.15
N ILE A 143 -4.11 -3.56 17.17
CA ILE A 143 -4.91 -4.78 16.96
C ILE A 143 -6.23 -4.47 16.22
N LEU A 144 -6.90 -3.39 16.59
CA LEU A 144 -8.16 -2.96 15.96
C LEU A 144 -7.92 -2.36 14.56
N LEU A 145 -6.90 -1.53 14.42
CA LEU A 145 -6.59 -0.82 13.18
C LEU A 145 -6.00 -1.74 12.11
N SER A 146 -5.20 -2.74 12.47
CA SER A 146 -4.69 -3.71 11.50
C SER A 146 -5.82 -4.49 10.85
N ARG A 147 -6.83 -4.90 11.63
CA ARG A 147 -8.06 -5.51 11.08
C ARG A 147 -8.76 -4.56 10.11
N LYS A 148 -8.99 -3.30 10.52
CA LYS A 148 -9.66 -2.28 9.68
C LYS A 148 -8.90 -2.06 8.37
N LYS A 149 -7.58 -1.90 8.42
CA LYS A 149 -6.74 -1.72 7.23
C LYS A 149 -6.82 -2.90 6.27
N ILE A 150 -6.78 -4.14 6.78
CA ILE A 150 -6.92 -5.33 5.93
C ILE A 150 -8.31 -5.34 5.27
N GLN A 151 -9.38 -5.02 6.01
CA GLN A 151 -10.73 -4.94 5.44
C GLN A 151 -10.81 -3.89 4.33
N GLU A 152 -10.27 -2.69 4.55
CA GLU A 152 -10.24 -1.61 3.56
C GLU A 152 -9.45 -1.99 2.30
N GLN A 153 -8.34 -2.73 2.46
CA GLN A 153 -7.57 -3.27 1.33
C GLN A 153 -8.41 -4.26 0.52
N VAL A 154 -9.06 -5.22 1.18
CA VAL A 154 -9.96 -6.19 0.52
C VAL A 154 -11.07 -5.47 -0.25
N ASP A 155 -11.72 -4.48 0.37
CA ASP A 155 -12.82 -3.74 -0.26
C ASP A 155 -12.32 -2.88 -1.44
N SER A 156 -11.14 -2.30 -1.34
CA SER A 156 -10.49 -1.56 -2.44
C SER A 156 -10.16 -2.47 -3.63
N ILE A 157 -9.64 -3.67 -3.36
CA ILE A 157 -9.33 -4.64 -4.42
C ILE A 157 -10.63 -5.13 -5.07
N LYS A 158 -11.65 -5.48 -4.29
CA LYS A 158 -12.97 -5.86 -4.82
C LYS A 158 -13.56 -4.80 -5.73
N LYS A 159 -13.51 -3.53 -5.33
CA LYS A 159 -13.98 -2.42 -6.16
C LYS A 159 -13.23 -2.32 -7.50
N LYS A 160 -11.92 -2.57 -7.51
CA LYS A 160 -11.12 -2.59 -8.75
C LYS A 160 -11.42 -3.80 -9.62
N MET A 161 -11.84 -4.92 -9.03
CA MET A 161 -12.17 -6.14 -9.77
C MET A 161 -13.38 -5.95 -10.68
N ASP A 162 -14.30 -5.06 -10.35
CA ASP A 162 -15.45 -4.71 -11.22
C ASP A 162 -14.95 -4.16 -12.58
N ASP A 163 -13.81 -3.48 -12.62
CA ASP A 163 -13.17 -2.99 -13.84
C ASP A 163 -12.43 -4.07 -14.64
N TYR A 164 -12.13 -5.21 -14.01
CA TYR A 164 -11.40 -6.34 -14.61
C TYR A 164 -12.34 -7.45 -15.10
N TYR A 165 -13.60 -7.12 -15.33
CA TYR A 165 -14.65 -8.06 -15.61
C TYR A 165 -14.24 -9.24 -16.51
N SER A 166 -14.77 -10.42 -16.17
CA SER A 166 -14.47 -11.73 -16.73
C SER A 166 -14.38 -11.75 -18.27
N PRO A 167 -13.27 -12.20 -18.86
CA PRO A 167 -13.13 -12.36 -20.30
C PRO A 167 -13.81 -13.61 -20.86
N TYR A 168 -14.41 -14.44 -20.03
CA TYR A 168 -15.37 -15.44 -20.51
C TYR A 168 -16.69 -14.80 -20.96
N ASP A 169 -16.71 -13.48 -21.11
CA ASP A 169 -17.70 -12.80 -21.89
C ASP A 169 -17.76 -13.41 -23.29
N THR A 170 -18.98 -13.66 -23.77
CA THR A 170 -19.28 -14.18 -25.12
C THR A 170 -18.54 -13.44 -26.25
N GLY A 171 -18.12 -12.20 -26.01
CA GLY A 171 -17.31 -11.38 -26.91
C GLY A 171 -15.88 -11.85 -27.10
N TYR A 172 -15.20 -12.35 -26.08
CA TYR A 172 -13.81 -12.84 -26.18
C TYR A 172 -13.73 -14.13 -27.01
N LEU A 173 -14.59 -15.11 -26.73
CA LEU A 173 -14.67 -16.37 -27.48
C LEU A 173 -15.02 -16.10 -28.95
N LYS A 174 -16.03 -15.26 -29.21
CA LYS A 174 -16.37 -14.80 -30.57
C LYS A 174 -15.19 -14.16 -31.28
N ASN A 175 -14.44 -13.32 -30.64
CA ASN A 175 -13.27 -12.68 -31.23
C ASN A 175 -12.17 -13.69 -31.55
N LYS A 176 -11.91 -14.70 -30.72
CA LYS A 176 -10.98 -15.78 -31.01
C LYS A 176 -11.40 -16.62 -32.21
N GLU A 177 -12.66 -17.01 -32.30
CA GLU A 177 -13.22 -17.72 -33.44
C GLU A 177 -13.08 -16.89 -34.72
N LEU A 178 -13.38 -15.59 -34.66
CA LEU A 178 -13.26 -14.69 -35.81
C LEU A 178 -11.80 -14.52 -36.27
N VAL A 179 -10.84 -14.48 -35.35
CA VAL A 179 -9.39 -14.46 -35.70
C VAL A 179 -9.04 -15.73 -36.44
N SER A 180 -9.48 -16.88 -35.97
CA SER A 180 -9.23 -18.20 -36.64
C SER A 180 -9.83 -18.28 -38.05
N SER A 181 -11.08 -17.80 -38.19
CA SER A 181 -11.75 -17.72 -39.51
C SER A 181 -10.99 -16.79 -40.47
N LEU A 182 -10.56 -15.62 -40.01
CA LEU A 182 -9.77 -14.70 -40.83
C LEU A 182 -8.41 -15.27 -41.24
N ASP A 183 -7.76 -16.06 -40.38
CA ASP A 183 -6.51 -16.74 -40.76
C ASP A 183 -6.71 -17.77 -41.87
N THR A 184 -7.79 -18.53 -41.81
CA THR A 184 -8.17 -19.48 -42.87
C THR A 184 -8.44 -18.75 -44.19
N GLU A 185 -9.26 -17.70 -44.17
CA GLU A 185 -9.59 -16.95 -45.38
C GLU A 185 -8.36 -16.22 -45.97
N ILE A 186 -7.45 -15.71 -45.15
CA ILE A 186 -6.18 -15.13 -45.63
C ILE A 186 -5.32 -16.19 -46.29
N ALA A 187 -5.25 -17.41 -45.75
CA ALA A 187 -4.49 -18.51 -46.34
C ALA A 187 -5.06 -18.91 -47.70
N GLU A 188 -6.38 -19.08 -47.83
CA GLU A 188 -7.06 -19.40 -49.08
C GLU A 188 -6.82 -18.34 -50.17
N LEU A 189 -7.00 -17.05 -49.81
CA LEU A 189 -6.74 -15.93 -50.71
C LEU A 189 -5.27 -15.87 -51.14
N THR A 190 -4.35 -16.20 -50.24
CA THR A 190 -2.91 -16.23 -50.53
C THR A 190 -2.59 -17.34 -51.54
N ALA A 191 -3.11 -18.54 -51.34
CA ALA A 191 -2.95 -19.66 -52.28
C ALA A 191 -3.56 -19.33 -53.67
N LYS A 192 -4.75 -18.68 -53.70
CA LYS A 192 -5.38 -18.25 -54.97
C LYS A 192 -4.53 -17.18 -55.65
N LYS A 193 -3.99 -16.21 -54.91
CA LYS A 193 -3.09 -15.20 -55.46
C LYS A 193 -1.85 -15.81 -56.10
N GLU A 194 -1.21 -16.79 -55.46
CA GLU A 194 0.01 -17.45 -55.96
C GLU A 194 -0.26 -18.15 -57.30
N LYS A 195 -1.38 -18.86 -57.40
CA LYS A 195 -1.78 -19.49 -58.67
C LYS A 195 -1.96 -18.46 -59.79
N LEU A 196 -2.63 -17.34 -59.51
CA LEU A 196 -2.86 -16.27 -60.48
C LEU A 196 -1.56 -15.48 -60.80
N GLU A 197 -0.63 -15.35 -59.90
CA GLU A 197 0.66 -14.70 -60.16
C GLU A 197 1.50 -15.46 -61.16
N ILE A 198 1.39 -16.77 -61.25
CA ILE A 198 2.04 -17.60 -62.30
C ILE A 198 1.52 -17.18 -63.66
N ILE A 199 0.21 -17.05 -63.83
CA ILE A 199 -0.42 -16.63 -65.07
C ILE A 199 -0.06 -15.15 -65.37
N ALA A 200 -0.13 -14.28 -64.38
CA ALA A 200 0.12 -12.84 -64.52
C ALA A 200 1.56 -12.48 -64.96
N LYS A 201 2.53 -13.42 -64.70
CA LYS A 201 3.94 -13.24 -65.08
C LYS A 201 4.26 -13.75 -66.51
N ARG A 202 3.29 -14.30 -67.25
CA ARG A 202 3.52 -14.75 -68.62
C ARG A 202 4.05 -13.60 -69.51
N ASN A 203 5.04 -13.90 -70.31
CA ASN A 203 5.66 -12.96 -71.23
C ASN A 203 5.50 -13.47 -72.66
N PHE A 204 4.91 -12.69 -73.55
CA PHE A 204 4.57 -13.10 -74.91
C PHE A 204 5.53 -12.54 -75.94
N ARG A 205 6.67 -11.96 -75.56
CA ARG A 205 7.61 -11.32 -76.46
C ARG A 205 8.15 -12.27 -77.55
N GLU A 206 8.50 -13.48 -77.18
CA GLU A 206 9.02 -14.49 -78.11
C GLU A 206 7.94 -15.02 -79.03
N GLN A 207 6.74 -15.29 -78.51
CA GLN A 207 5.59 -15.73 -79.28
C GLN A 207 5.14 -14.71 -80.34
N LYS A 208 5.19 -13.42 -80.01
CA LYS A 208 4.90 -12.31 -80.95
C LYS A 208 5.92 -12.22 -82.06
N LYS A 209 7.19 -12.49 -81.81
CA LYS A 209 8.23 -12.57 -82.84
C LYS A 209 8.04 -13.75 -83.79
N SER A 210 7.75 -14.92 -83.24
CA SER A 210 7.46 -16.11 -84.07
C SER A 210 6.23 -15.93 -84.92
N LEU A 211 5.18 -15.21 -84.45
CA LEU A 211 3.97 -15.00 -85.25
C LEU A 211 4.23 -14.25 -86.55
N SER A 212 5.25 -13.37 -86.61
CA SER A 212 5.64 -12.68 -87.84
C SER A 212 6.22 -13.60 -88.93
N ILE A 213 6.77 -14.71 -88.53
CA ILE A 213 7.27 -15.74 -89.45
C ILE A 213 6.13 -16.48 -90.12
N TYR A 214 5.15 -16.99 -89.33
CA TYR A 214 3.99 -17.72 -89.85
C TYR A 214 3.15 -16.89 -90.84
N LYS A 215 3.07 -15.59 -90.68
CA LYS A 215 2.36 -14.70 -91.62
C LYS A 215 2.89 -14.75 -93.02
N LYS A 216 4.16 -15.14 -93.24
CA LYS A 216 4.77 -15.27 -94.54
C LYS A 216 4.67 -16.70 -95.16
N GLU A 217 4.54 -17.71 -94.29
CA GLU A 217 4.61 -19.12 -94.70
C GLU A 217 3.24 -19.79 -94.75
N ASP A 218 2.32 -19.57 -93.81
CA ASP A 218 0.99 -20.15 -93.77
C ASP A 218 -0.02 -19.19 -93.09
N LEU A 219 -0.92 -18.60 -93.84
CA LEU A 219 -1.90 -17.66 -93.41
C LEU A 219 -2.96 -18.21 -92.40
N SER A 220 -3.33 -19.51 -92.67
CA SER A 220 -4.33 -20.18 -91.80
C SER A 220 -3.75 -20.42 -90.37
N LEU A 221 -2.52 -20.95 -90.35
CA LEU A 221 -1.80 -21.20 -89.08
C LEU A 221 -1.48 -19.89 -88.39
N TYR A 222 -1.23 -18.80 -89.14
CA TYR A 222 -1.05 -17.44 -88.50
C TYR A 222 -2.29 -16.98 -87.80
N GLU A 223 -3.48 -17.07 -88.45
CA GLU A 223 -4.73 -16.59 -87.85
C GLU A 223 -5.09 -17.41 -86.58
N GLU A 224 -4.91 -18.72 -86.61
CA GLU A 224 -5.13 -19.60 -85.45
C GLU A 224 -4.18 -19.26 -84.28
N ARG A 225 -2.91 -19.13 -84.50
CA ARG A 225 -1.90 -18.78 -83.52
C ARG A 225 -2.09 -17.35 -82.97
N LYS A 226 -2.48 -16.43 -83.79
CA LYS A 226 -2.81 -15.06 -83.38
C LYS A 226 -4.01 -15.04 -82.47
N LYS A 227 -5.08 -15.76 -82.78
CA LYS A 227 -6.28 -15.86 -81.93
C LYS A 227 -5.99 -16.49 -80.57
N GLN A 228 -5.12 -17.53 -80.55
CA GLN A 228 -4.68 -18.12 -79.29
C GLN A 228 -3.84 -17.18 -78.45
N LEU A 229 -2.92 -16.45 -79.02
CA LEU A 229 -2.08 -15.49 -78.38
C LEU A 229 -2.89 -14.34 -77.75
N GLU A 230 -3.87 -13.80 -78.51
CA GLU A 230 -4.79 -12.76 -78.03
C GLU A 230 -5.61 -13.23 -76.83
N LYS A 231 -6.05 -14.52 -76.84
CA LYS A 231 -6.75 -15.15 -75.72
C LYS A 231 -5.86 -15.25 -74.48
N GLU A 232 -4.60 -15.73 -74.65
CA GLU A 232 -3.64 -15.85 -73.55
C GLU A 232 -3.22 -14.48 -72.98
N GLU A 233 -3.10 -13.45 -73.82
CA GLU A 233 -2.83 -12.07 -73.39
C GLU A 233 -4.00 -11.50 -72.55
N GLN A 234 -5.24 -11.79 -73.00
CA GLN A 234 -6.41 -11.38 -72.27
C GLN A 234 -6.52 -12.06 -70.90
N GLU A 235 -6.29 -13.40 -70.85
CA GLU A 235 -6.24 -14.13 -69.59
C GLU A 235 -5.19 -13.58 -68.63
N THR A 236 -3.98 -13.22 -69.15
CA THR A 236 -2.90 -12.62 -68.35
C THR A 236 -3.28 -11.24 -67.82
N LYS A 237 -3.99 -10.46 -68.61
CA LYS A 237 -4.50 -9.11 -68.17
C LYS A 237 -5.52 -9.23 -67.07
N GLU A 238 -6.45 -10.17 -67.21
CA GLU A 238 -7.45 -10.48 -66.17
C GLU A 238 -6.85 -11.03 -64.92
N ALA A 239 -5.84 -11.92 -65.03
CA ALA A 239 -5.09 -12.43 -63.88
C ALA A 239 -4.35 -11.31 -63.11
N LYS A 240 -3.74 -10.34 -63.79
CA LYS A 240 -3.12 -9.18 -63.18
C LYS A 240 -4.10 -8.33 -62.37
N LYS A 241 -5.30 -8.09 -62.95
CA LYS A 241 -6.37 -7.37 -62.25
C LYS A 241 -6.84 -8.11 -61.01
N SER A 242 -7.10 -9.42 -61.14
CA SER A 242 -7.53 -10.28 -60.02
C SER A 242 -6.48 -10.38 -58.93
N VAL A 243 -5.19 -10.46 -59.25
CA VAL A 243 -4.08 -10.43 -58.27
C VAL A 243 -4.09 -9.13 -57.50
N SER A 244 -4.35 -7.96 -58.16
CA SER A 244 -4.40 -6.66 -57.49
C SER A 244 -5.58 -6.58 -56.49
N GLU A 245 -6.76 -7.09 -56.91
CA GLU A 245 -7.93 -7.14 -56.06
C GLU A 245 -7.77 -8.05 -54.84
N ILE A 246 -7.20 -9.25 -55.05
CA ILE A 246 -6.93 -10.18 -53.99
C ILE A 246 -5.89 -9.62 -53.00
N LYS A 247 -4.86 -8.93 -53.47
CA LYS A 247 -3.88 -8.23 -52.59
C LYS A 247 -4.59 -7.23 -51.66
N LYS A 248 -5.55 -6.43 -52.18
CA LYS A 248 -6.34 -5.52 -51.35
C LYS A 248 -7.18 -6.27 -50.32
N GLN A 249 -7.84 -7.35 -50.73
CA GLN A 249 -8.65 -8.19 -49.83
C GLN A 249 -7.81 -8.77 -48.68
N ILE A 250 -6.66 -9.36 -48.99
CA ILE A 250 -5.70 -9.87 -47.99
C ILE A 250 -5.28 -8.78 -47.02
N GLN A 251 -4.94 -7.59 -47.53
CA GLN A 251 -4.51 -6.47 -46.69
C GLN A 251 -5.63 -6.03 -45.72
N ASN A 252 -6.87 -5.92 -46.20
CA ASN A 252 -8.02 -5.53 -45.36
C ASN A 252 -8.29 -6.59 -44.28
N LYS A 253 -8.28 -7.89 -44.65
CA LYS A 253 -8.46 -8.98 -43.67
C LYS A 253 -7.34 -9.02 -42.62
N LYS A 254 -6.09 -8.80 -43.01
CA LYS A 254 -4.95 -8.69 -42.08
C LYS A 254 -5.14 -7.52 -41.11
N ARG A 255 -5.64 -6.36 -41.56
CA ARG A 255 -5.96 -5.22 -40.68
C ARG A 255 -7.04 -5.57 -39.67
N SER A 256 -8.14 -6.18 -40.13
CA SER A 256 -9.23 -6.63 -39.24
C SER A 256 -8.76 -7.63 -38.21
N ARG A 257 -7.98 -8.64 -38.65
CA ARG A 257 -7.35 -9.62 -37.74
C ARG A 257 -6.50 -8.97 -36.66
N THR A 258 -5.66 -8.02 -37.01
CA THR A 258 -4.78 -7.30 -36.07
C THR A 258 -5.59 -6.57 -35.03
N LEU A 259 -6.66 -5.87 -35.44
CA LEU A 259 -7.55 -5.14 -34.53
C LEU A 259 -8.27 -6.07 -33.54
N ILE A 260 -8.83 -7.18 -34.04
CA ILE A 260 -9.56 -8.14 -33.21
C ILE A 260 -8.62 -8.87 -32.25
N ASN A 261 -7.45 -9.26 -32.73
CA ASN A 261 -6.42 -9.90 -31.90
C ASN A 261 -5.91 -8.96 -30.79
N GLY A 262 -5.85 -7.65 -31.05
CA GLY A 262 -5.58 -6.64 -30.01
C GLY A 262 -6.62 -6.69 -28.89
N ARG A 263 -7.92 -6.74 -29.22
CA ARG A 263 -9.00 -6.88 -28.24
C ARG A 263 -8.90 -8.16 -27.42
N CYS A 264 -8.51 -9.29 -28.04
CA CYS A 264 -8.27 -10.55 -27.32
C CYS A 264 -7.15 -10.40 -26.29
N LYS A 265 -6.01 -9.80 -26.67
CA LYS A 265 -4.88 -9.56 -25.76
C LYS A 265 -5.23 -8.65 -24.59
N ASP A 266 -6.06 -7.62 -24.82
CA ASP A 266 -6.52 -6.72 -23.76
C ASP A 266 -7.45 -7.46 -22.78
N ALA A 267 -8.31 -8.34 -23.28
CA ALA A 267 -9.14 -9.20 -22.45
C ALA A 267 -8.30 -10.19 -21.64
N GLU A 268 -7.28 -10.80 -22.23
CA GLU A 268 -6.34 -11.71 -21.54
C GLU A 268 -5.60 -11.00 -20.41
N LYS A 269 -5.15 -9.75 -20.61
CA LYS A 269 -4.52 -8.94 -19.56
C LYS A 269 -5.47 -8.62 -18.41
N LYS A 270 -6.73 -8.32 -18.72
CA LYS A 270 -7.76 -8.07 -17.69
C LYS A 270 -8.03 -9.33 -16.86
N GLN A 271 -8.12 -10.50 -17.51
CA GLN A 271 -8.28 -11.78 -16.82
C GLN A 271 -7.12 -12.07 -15.87
N GLN A 272 -5.90 -11.84 -16.32
CA GLN A 272 -4.73 -12.05 -15.47
C GLN A 272 -4.78 -11.18 -14.21
N LYS A 273 -5.13 -9.90 -14.36
CA LYS A 273 -5.32 -8.98 -13.21
C LYS A 273 -6.44 -9.43 -12.28
N TYR A 274 -7.53 -9.99 -12.82
CA TYR A 274 -8.63 -10.51 -12.01
C TYR A 274 -8.15 -11.70 -11.16
N ILE A 275 -7.43 -12.65 -11.75
CA ILE A 275 -6.87 -13.80 -11.03
C ILE A 275 -5.88 -13.37 -9.94
N GLU A 276 -5.01 -12.40 -10.24
CA GLU A 276 -4.07 -11.83 -9.27
C GLU A 276 -4.81 -11.17 -8.09
N ALA A 277 -5.86 -10.40 -8.38
CA ALA A 277 -6.69 -9.77 -7.36
C ALA A 277 -7.45 -10.80 -6.49
N GLU A 278 -7.99 -11.88 -7.08
CA GLU A 278 -8.61 -12.96 -6.32
C GLU A 278 -7.61 -13.66 -5.38
N ALA A 279 -6.40 -13.91 -5.86
CA ALA A 279 -5.34 -14.51 -5.05
C ALA A 279 -4.95 -13.59 -3.88
N GLU A 280 -4.81 -12.28 -4.13
CA GLU A 280 -4.50 -11.29 -3.11
C GLU A 280 -5.62 -11.18 -2.06
N ILE A 281 -6.90 -11.14 -2.48
CA ILE A 281 -8.05 -11.17 -1.56
C ILE A 281 -8.02 -12.43 -0.70
N CYS A 282 -7.74 -13.59 -1.29
CA CYS A 282 -7.66 -14.85 -0.55
C CYS A 282 -6.59 -14.78 0.55
N GLU A 283 -5.40 -14.26 0.24
CA GLU A 283 -4.32 -14.11 1.22
C GLU A 283 -4.64 -13.08 2.32
N LEU A 284 -5.25 -11.95 1.97
CA LEU A 284 -5.69 -10.95 2.93
C LEU A 284 -6.82 -11.49 3.84
N THR A 285 -7.76 -12.22 3.26
CA THR A 285 -8.88 -12.81 4.02
C THR A 285 -8.41 -13.85 5.04
N LYS A 286 -7.34 -14.60 4.76
CA LYS A 286 -6.74 -15.51 5.75
C LYS A 286 -6.20 -14.77 6.99
N LYS A 287 -5.75 -13.52 6.81
CA LYS A 287 -5.25 -12.66 7.89
C LYS A 287 -6.34 -11.87 8.59
N LEU A 288 -7.50 -11.72 7.95
CA LEU A 288 -8.62 -10.94 8.46
C LEU A 288 -9.34 -11.69 9.56
N THR A 289 -9.33 -11.13 10.77
CA THR A 289 -10.17 -11.62 11.88
C THR A 289 -11.54 -10.95 11.84
N THR A 290 -12.54 -11.58 12.46
CA THR A 290 -13.83 -10.90 12.69
C THR A 290 -13.63 -9.72 13.66
N GLU A 291 -14.60 -8.81 13.73
CA GLU A 291 -14.56 -7.70 14.69
C GLU A 291 -14.55 -8.21 16.12
N GLU A 292 -15.41 -9.18 16.42
CA GLU A 292 -15.41 -9.86 17.72
C GLU A 292 -14.06 -10.54 18.01
N GLY A 293 -13.45 -11.19 17.02
CA GLY A 293 -12.13 -11.81 17.15
C GLY A 293 -11.03 -10.78 17.47
N ALA A 294 -11.08 -9.56 16.89
CA ALA A 294 -10.17 -8.48 17.22
C ALA A 294 -10.39 -7.97 18.65
N ILE A 295 -11.66 -7.80 19.06
CA ILE A 295 -12.03 -7.43 20.44
C ILE A 295 -11.52 -8.46 21.45
N GLN A 296 -11.65 -9.74 21.16
CA GLN A 296 -11.14 -10.82 22.04
C GLN A 296 -9.60 -10.80 22.14
N LYS A 297 -8.89 -10.48 21.05
CA LYS A 297 -7.43 -10.28 21.11
C LYS A 297 -7.06 -9.09 22.00
N VAL A 298 -7.77 -7.96 21.89
CA VAL A 298 -7.57 -6.80 22.78
C VAL A 298 -7.79 -7.19 24.23
N LYS A 299 -8.88 -7.88 24.55
CA LYS A 299 -9.17 -8.35 25.92
C LYS A 299 -8.09 -9.29 26.45
N LYS A 300 -7.58 -10.18 25.61
CA LYS A 300 -6.46 -11.08 25.97
C LYS A 300 -5.20 -10.29 26.27
N GLU A 301 -4.87 -9.29 25.45
CA GLU A 301 -3.70 -8.44 25.67
C GLU A 301 -3.82 -7.65 26.97
N ILE A 302 -4.98 -7.05 27.25
CA ILE A 302 -5.27 -6.38 28.53
C ILE A 302 -5.10 -7.34 29.70
N SER A 303 -5.65 -8.55 29.61
CA SER A 303 -5.54 -9.57 30.66
C SER A 303 -4.11 -9.96 30.95
N TRP A 304 -3.25 -9.97 29.89
CA TRP A 304 -1.83 -10.21 30.05
C TRP A 304 -1.15 -9.09 30.84
N TYR A 305 -1.39 -7.82 30.51
CA TYR A 305 -0.83 -6.67 31.27
C TYR A 305 -1.32 -6.65 32.71
N THR A 306 -2.61 -6.84 32.93
CA THR A 306 -3.21 -6.80 34.29
C THR A 306 -2.76 -7.98 35.16
N SER A 307 -2.28 -9.08 34.58
CA SER A 307 -1.80 -10.23 35.35
C SER A 307 -0.59 -9.94 36.26
N PHE A 308 0.25 -8.93 35.89
CA PHE A 308 1.40 -8.54 36.70
C PHE A 308 1.39 -7.06 37.13
N LEU A 309 0.57 -6.23 36.49
CA LEU A 309 0.42 -4.79 36.83
C LEU A 309 -0.79 -4.54 37.74
N GLY A 310 -1.77 -5.45 37.79
CA GLY A 310 -2.99 -5.27 38.53
C GLY A 310 -3.78 -4.02 38.07
N GLU A 311 -4.15 -3.16 39.03
CA GLU A 311 -4.89 -1.91 38.81
C GLU A 311 -4.02 -0.78 38.20
N SER A 312 -2.75 -1.01 37.99
CA SER A 312 -1.80 -0.03 37.44
C SER A 312 -1.71 -0.02 35.91
N PHE A 313 -2.55 -0.80 35.24
CA PHE A 313 -2.75 -0.72 33.78
C PHE A 313 -3.97 0.13 33.46
N TYR A 314 -3.79 1.10 32.55
CA TYR A 314 -4.84 2.02 32.10
C TYR A 314 -5.01 1.95 30.58
N ILE A 315 -6.22 2.12 30.12
CA ILE A 315 -6.49 2.40 28.71
C ILE A 315 -6.44 3.91 28.49
N GLU A 316 -5.55 4.34 27.64
CA GLU A 316 -5.36 5.74 27.25
C GLU A 316 -6.26 6.08 26.06
N LEU A 317 -6.96 7.21 26.16
CA LEU A 317 -7.81 7.72 25.10
C LEU A 317 -7.33 9.13 24.71
N GLN A 318 -7.24 9.36 23.41
CA GLN A 318 -6.81 10.64 22.82
C GLN A 318 -7.82 11.07 21.76
N ASN A 319 -7.99 12.38 21.59
CA ASN A 319 -8.90 12.93 20.58
C ASN A 319 -8.26 14.13 19.88
N HIS A 320 -7.55 13.88 18.82
CA HIS A 320 -6.97 14.89 17.91
C HIS A 320 -7.81 15.08 16.64
N GLY A 321 -8.96 14.39 16.54
CA GLY A 321 -9.84 14.42 15.37
C GLY A 321 -9.43 13.46 14.25
N LEU A 322 -8.55 12.50 14.54
CA LEU A 322 -8.15 11.47 13.58
C LEU A 322 -9.27 10.41 13.36
N ALA A 323 -9.41 9.94 12.14
CA ALA A 323 -10.38 8.90 11.80
C ALA A 323 -10.09 7.57 12.52
N GLU A 324 -8.83 7.27 12.76
CA GLU A 324 -8.36 6.13 13.52
C GLU A 324 -8.80 6.21 14.99
N GLU A 325 -8.64 7.36 15.64
CA GLU A 325 -9.09 7.60 17.01
C GLU A 325 -10.61 7.49 17.12
N ALA A 326 -11.34 8.11 16.19
CA ALA A 326 -12.80 8.02 16.13
C ALA A 326 -13.30 6.57 16.01
N TYR A 327 -12.52 5.69 15.39
CA TYR A 327 -12.82 4.28 15.28
C TYR A 327 -12.46 3.50 16.56
N VAL A 328 -11.26 3.67 17.12
CA VAL A 328 -10.78 2.83 18.22
C VAL A 328 -11.34 3.26 19.58
N MET A 329 -11.52 4.56 19.83
CA MET A 329 -11.95 5.07 21.15
C MET A 329 -13.24 4.47 21.68
N PRO A 330 -14.37 4.41 20.94
CA PRO A 330 -15.61 3.84 21.48
C PRO A 330 -15.47 2.35 21.79
N ILE A 331 -14.68 1.61 21.00
CA ILE A 331 -14.42 0.19 21.22
C ILE A 331 -13.60 -0.01 22.49
N LEU A 332 -12.49 0.72 22.64
CA LEU A 332 -11.62 0.66 23.81
C LEU A 332 -12.37 1.09 25.10
N ALA A 333 -13.18 2.15 25.02
CA ALA A 333 -14.01 2.58 26.15
C ALA A 333 -15.05 1.51 26.57
N SER A 334 -15.64 0.82 25.61
CA SER A 334 -16.57 -0.28 25.89
C SER A 334 -15.86 -1.46 26.56
N ILE A 335 -14.68 -1.87 26.05
CA ILE A 335 -13.84 -2.92 26.63
C ILE A 335 -13.39 -2.53 28.05
N ALA A 336 -12.94 -1.29 28.25
CA ALA A 336 -12.53 -0.77 29.55
C ALA A 336 -13.66 -0.89 30.59
N LYS A 337 -14.87 -0.52 30.21
CA LYS A 337 -16.07 -0.63 31.08
C LYS A 337 -16.36 -2.11 31.42
N GLU A 338 -16.33 -2.98 30.43
CA GLU A 338 -16.61 -4.42 30.62
C GLU A 338 -15.57 -5.09 31.52
N MET A 339 -14.28 -4.82 31.27
CA MET A 339 -13.17 -5.43 32.01
C MET A 339 -12.83 -4.66 33.29
N LYS A 340 -13.51 -3.55 33.59
CA LYS A 340 -13.26 -2.66 34.76
C LYS A 340 -11.85 -2.10 34.75
N ILE A 341 -11.31 -1.78 33.58
CA ILE A 341 -10.00 -1.14 33.44
C ILE A 341 -10.18 0.38 33.51
N PRO A 342 -9.36 1.09 34.30
CA PRO A 342 -9.43 2.54 34.37
C PRO A 342 -9.04 3.19 33.06
N LEU A 343 -9.76 4.29 32.72
CA LEU A 343 -9.47 5.12 31.56
C LEU A 343 -8.67 6.34 31.97
N VAL A 344 -7.78 6.81 31.10
CA VAL A 344 -7.08 8.07 31.21
C VAL A 344 -7.12 8.84 29.90
N ALA A 345 -7.33 10.13 29.96
CA ALA A 345 -7.25 11.02 28.80
C ALA A 345 -5.86 11.66 28.70
N SER A 346 -5.31 11.73 27.51
CA SER A 346 -4.04 12.40 27.22
C SER A 346 -4.03 13.06 25.85
N ASN A 347 -2.95 13.76 25.52
CA ASN A 347 -2.84 14.51 24.27
C ASN A 347 -1.62 14.15 23.42
N ASP A 348 -0.73 13.27 23.87
CA ASP A 348 0.47 12.90 23.09
C ASP A 348 1.22 14.14 22.54
N VAL A 349 1.69 14.99 23.47
CA VAL A 349 2.17 16.34 23.15
C VAL A 349 3.52 16.28 22.45
N HIS A 350 3.56 16.76 21.20
CA HIS A 350 4.77 16.89 20.40
C HIS A 350 5.09 18.33 19.99
N ILE A 351 4.13 19.24 20.15
CA ILE A 351 4.26 20.69 19.89
C ILE A 351 3.55 21.46 20.98
N LEU A 352 4.02 22.68 21.29
CA LEU A 352 3.36 23.54 22.25
C LEU A 352 2.37 24.49 21.60
N ARG A 353 2.61 24.86 20.36
CA ARG A 353 1.81 25.85 19.64
C ARG A 353 1.54 25.34 18.22
N LYS A 354 0.45 25.80 17.65
CA LYS A 354 0.09 25.46 16.27
C LYS A 354 1.18 25.86 15.26
N GLU A 355 1.87 26.95 15.52
CA GLU A 355 2.96 27.48 14.70
C GLU A 355 4.21 26.58 14.69
N ASP A 356 4.35 25.72 15.68
CA ASP A 356 5.48 24.76 15.77
C ASP A 356 5.28 23.55 14.85
N ALA A 357 4.11 23.40 14.25
CA ALA A 357 3.75 22.25 13.42
C ALA A 357 4.66 22.09 12.19
N ASP A 358 5.00 23.19 11.53
CA ASP A 358 5.89 23.18 10.34
C ASP A 358 7.30 22.69 10.71
N ILE A 359 7.79 23.08 11.89
CA ILE A 359 9.09 22.63 12.41
C ILE A 359 9.05 21.12 12.67
N ARG A 360 7.98 20.63 13.30
CA ARG A 360 7.80 19.19 13.52
C ARG A 360 7.76 18.42 12.19
N GLN A 361 7.02 18.90 11.22
CA GLN A 361 6.93 18.28 9.91
C GLN A 361 8.31 18.22 9.22
N PHE A 362 9.07 19.31 9.29
CA PHE A 362 10.44 19.34 8.76
C PHE A 362 11.33 18.30 9.46
N ILE A 363 11.33 18.23 10.80
CA ILE A 363 12.12 17.26 11.56
C ILE A 363 11.72 15.82 11.22
N ARG A 364 10.42 15.53 11.08
CA ARG A 364 9.93 14.21 10.65
C ARG A 364 10.35 13.86 9.22
N SER A 365 10.43 14.84 8.32
CA SER A 365 10.90 14.60 6.94
C SER A 365 12.37 14.13 6.91
N LEU A 366 13.20 14.60 7.84
CA LEU A 366 14.59 14.16 7.99
C LEU A 366 14.69 12.66 8.35
N ARG A 367 13.70 12.13 9.06
CA ARG A 367 13.62 10.71 9.42
C ARG A 367 13.44 9.81 8.20
N PHE A 368 12.67 10.25 7.20
CA PHE A 368 12.27 9.44 6.05
C PHE A 368 13.06 9.77 4.77
N LYS A 369 14.02 10.70 4.80
CA LYS A 369 14.80 11.19 3.63
C LYS A 369 13.89 11.65 2.46
N LYS A 370 12.68 12.07 2.73
CA LYS A 370 11.74 12.62 1.75
C LYS A 370 11.88 14.13 1.65
N TYR A 371 13.02 14.60 1.12
CA TYR A 371 13.31 16.04 1.00
C TYR A 371 12.48 16.74 -0.08
N GLU A 372 11.84 16.01 -0.99
CA GLU A 372 11.17 16.57 -2.17
C GLU A 372 9.67 16.82 -2.01
N GLU A 373 9.04 16.35 -0.94
CA GLU A 373 7.60 16.47 -0.71
C GLU A 373 7.24 17.31 0.52
N ILE A 374 7.89 18.45 0.72
CA ILE A 374 7.42 19.44 1.71
C ILE A 374 6.30 20.28 1.06
N GLY A 375 5.26 19.61 0.61
CA GLY A 375 3.96 20.20 0.41
C GLY A 375 3.20 20.07 1.73
N ILE A 376 3.03 21.19 2.41
CA ILE A 376 2.26 21.30 3.66
C ILE A 376 0.84 20.79 3.39
N ALA A 377 0.58 19.54 3.70
CA ALA A 377 -0.78 19.03 3.76
C ALA A 377 -1.34 19.29 5.16
N ASP A 378 -2.33 20.17 5.24
CA ASP A 378 -3.00 20.65 6.47
C ASP A 378 -3.60 19.56 7.39
N LYS A 379 -3.37 18.27 7.14
CA LYS A 379 -4.10 17.15 7.76
C LYS A 379 -3.29 16.27 8.71
N GLU A 380 -2.01 16.54 8.95
CA GLU A 380 -1.17 15.73 9.85
C GLU A 380 -0.50 16.56 10.96
N LEU A 381 -1.19 17.57 11.45
CA LEU A 381 -0.70 18.52 12.45
C LEU A 381 -1.11 18.15 13.88
N TYR A 382 -0.92 16.89 14.28
CA TYR A 382 -1.23 16.50 15.67
C TYR A 382 -0.10 15.70 16.29
#